data_76747315d7a100845024d592352706f0
#
_entry.id   76747315d7a100845024d592352706f0
#
_cell.length_a   1.000
_cell.length_b   1.000
_cell.length_c   1.000
_cell.angle_alpha   90.00
_cell.angle_beta   90.00
_cell.angle_gamma   90.00
#
_symmetry.space_group_name_H-M   'P 1'
#
loop_
_entity.id
_entity.type
_entity.pdbx_description
1 polymer ?
#
loop_
_entity_poly.entity_id
_entity_poly.type
_entity_poly.pdbx_seq_one_letter_code
_entity_poly.pdbx_strand_id
1 'polypeptide(L)'
;MSARLRAPSLIPLALVVALVATACTQQPAAQGTAAPAASASAAKRTITVIANWGGGERDAFQKVIDAFTAKTGIAVNYEQSRNLEALVRTRVAGGNPPDIAFEPRPGALAEFAKGGNLVPLDEPVGKEVIDPKAVDAALGKSFQNLGRVDGTLYGFLFKADSKSTIWYKPASLQAVGGSVPKTWDELIALANKYKAAGKTPFGSGGKDGWVLTDWFENILARVATPKTYNDLHVSHKVSWTDPGVKRALTLFAQIFGTPGYFPGGGQGVIGTAFTEGIGQAFGKTPTAEMFYEGGFVGVIIGTDVNKDLKPGTDFDFFTFPQIDATYGTPITGGGDLAIMFKDSPEGRAFMQYIITKDAADIYAATNSGTPNKLVDSSKIPSVIARKLHDQIASATVFLFDGSDLAPSALGGDFEFTALQDLVTHPNDVDRIAGQLESFAKTAY
;
A
#
# COMPACT_ATOMS: atom_id res chain seq x y z
N MET A 1 23.64 -8.46 -59.92
CA MET A 1 23.28 -9.86 -60.25
C MET A 1 21.87 -10.08 -59.77
N SER A 2 20.99 -10.32 -60.71
CA SER A 2 19.54 -10.46 -60.59
C SER A 2 19.14 -11.85 -60.09
N ALA A 3 18.08 -11.95 -59.28
CA ALA A 3 17.19 -13.11 -59.25
C ALA A 3 15.90 -12.70 -58.52
N ARG A 4 14.95 -12.40 -59.16
CA ARG A 4 13.68 -12.87 -59.75
C ARG A 4 12.74 -13.52 -58.70
N LEU A 5 11.60 -12.79 -58.54
CA LEU A 5 10.31 -13.23 -57.98
C LEU A 5 9.77 -14.55 -58.53
N ARG A 6 9.11 -15.32 -57.72
CA ARG A 6 8.06 -16.26 -58.14
C ARG A 6 6.93 -16.26 -57.10
N ALA A 7 5.71 -15.94 -57.53
CA ALA A 7 4.45 -16.21 -56.87
C ALA A 7 3.93 -17.61 -57.28
N PRO A 8 3.10 -18.26 -56.52
CA PRO A 8 2.11 -19.20 -57.01
C PRO A 8 0.67 -18.88 -56.60
N SER A 9 -0.12 -18.73 -57.58
CA SER A 9 -1.35 -19.40 -58.05
C SER A 9 -2.43 -19.73 -57.02
N LEU A 10 -3.56 -19.08 -57.28
CA LEU A 10 -4.92 -19.31 -56.77
C LEU A 10 -5.53 -20.61 -57.36
N ILE A 11 -6.25 -21.36 -56.50
CA ILE A 11 -7.18 -22.44 -56.92
C ILE A 11 -8.54 -22.13 -56.29
N PRO A 12 -9.63 -22.05 -57.07
CA PRO A 12 -10.98 -21.90 -56.54
C PRO A 12 -11.61 -23.25 -56.22
N LEU A 13 -12.25 -23.37 -55.07
CA LEU A 13 -13.04 -24.56 -54.74
C LEU A 13 -14.54 -24.24 -54.85
N ALA A 14 -15.20 -25.03 -55.64
CA ALA A 14 -16.57 -24.88 -56.05
C ALA A 14 -17.58 -25.26 -54.95
N LEU A 15 -18.67 -24.49 -54.93
CA LEU A 15 -19.86 -24.67 -54.11
C LEU A 15 -20.72 -25.80 -54.65
N VAL A 16 -21.05 -26.79 -53.83
CA VAL A 16 -22.11 -27.79 -54.14
C VAL A 16 -23.28 -27.56 -53.16
N VAL A 17 -24.38 -27.13 -53.73
CA VAL A 17 -25.68 -27.04 -53.06
C VAL A 17 -26.45 -28.32 -53.30
N ALA A 18 -26.77 -29.05 -52.25
CA ALA A 18 -27.73 -30.17 -52.33
C ALA A 18 -29.03 -29.82 -51.64
N LEU A 19 -30.06 -29.62 -52.42
CA LEU A 19 -31.45 -29.54 -51.95
C LEU A 19 -31.98 -30.95 -51.69
N VAL A 20 -32.47 -31.22 -50.48
CA VAL A 20 -33.28 -32.38 -50.18
C VAL A 20 -34.64 -31.90 -49.66
N ALA A 21 -35.66 -32.06 -50.48
CA ALA A 21 -37.05 -31.94 -50.07
C ALA A 21 -37.52 -33.22 -49.40
N THR A 22 -38.10 -33.16 -48.22
CA THR A 22 -38.81 -34.28 -47.60
C THR A 22 -40.17 -33.90 -47.11
N ALA A 23 -41.11 -34.71 -47.45
CA ALA A 23 -42.54 -34.59 -47.30
C ALA A 23 -43.01 -34.74 -45.86
N CYS A 24 -44.13 -34.03 -45.56
CA CYS A 24 -44.92 -34.16 -44.34
C CYS A 24 -45.57 -35.54 -44.23
N THR A 25 -45.39 -36.21 -43.07
CA THR A 25 -46.37 -37.20 -42.57
C THR A 25 -46.73 -36.83 -41.14
N GLN A 26 -48.01 -36.54 -40.91
CA GLN A 26 -48.61 -36.34 -39.61
C GLN A 26 -48.66 -37.65 -38.84
N GLN A 27 -48.23 -37.67 -37.59
CA GLN A 27 -48.47 -38.72 -36.62
C GLN A 27 -49.01 -38.13 -35.29
N PRO A 28 -49.89 -38.80 -34.55
CA PRO A 28 -50.72 -38.17 -33.52
C PRO A 28 -49.98 -37.92 -32.19
N ALA A 29 -50.42 -36.94 -31.44
CA ALA A 29 -49.90 -36.48 -30.17
C ALA A 29 -49.87 -37.58 -29.10
N ALA A 30 -48.67 -37.92 -28.62
CA ALA A 30 -48.45 -38.59 -27.35
C ALA A 30 -48.22 -37.52 -26.28
N GLN A 31 -49.00 -37.56 -25.21
CA GLN A 31 -48.81 -36.77 -24.00
C GLN A 31 -47.47 -37.13 -23.38
N GLY A 32 -46.45 -36.31 -23.64
CA GLY A 32 -45.18 -36.39 -22.97
C GLY A 32 -45.23 -35.67 -21.61
N THR A 33 -45.02 -36.41 -20.55
CA THR A 33 -44.65 -35.90 -19.22
C THR A 33 -43.56 -34.86 -19.32
N ALA A 34 -43.81 -33.65 -18.80
CA ALA A 34 -42.85 -32.59 -18.71
C ALA A 34 -41.61 -33.09 -17.93
N ALA A 35 -40.50 -33.14 -18.58
CA ALA A 35 -39.19 -33.33 -17.92
C ALA A 35 -38.98 -32.15 -16.97
N PRO A 36 -38.45 -32.38 -15.76
CA PRO A 36 -38.13 -31.28 -14.84
C PRO A 36 -37.14 -30.35 -15.55
N ALA A 37 -37.50 -29.07 -15.58
CA ALA A 37 -36.62 -28.03 -16.08
C ALA A 37 -35.26 -28.18 -15.40
N ALA A 38 -34.23 -28.47 -16.17
CA ALA A 38 -32.85 -28.44 -15.69
C ALA A 38 -32.63 -27.07 -15.07
N SER A 39 -32.40 -27.06 -13.76
CA SER A 39 -32.04 -25.84 -13.04
C SER A 39 -30.82 -25.29 -13.78
N ALA A 40 -31.00 -24.16 -14.46
CA ALA A 40 -29.89 -23.41 -15.02
C ALA A 40 -28.94 -23.15 -13.85
N SER A 41 -27.76 -23.77 -13.89
CA SER A 41 -26.68 -23.48 -12.95
C SER A 41 -26.49 -21.97 -13.00
N ALA A 42 -26.88 -21.28 -11.94
CA ALA A 42 -26.70 -19.83 -11.84
C ALA A 42 -25.21 -19.58 -12.11
N ALA A 43 -24.92 -18.80 -13.14
CA ALA A 43 -23.54 -18.44 -13.46
C ALA A 43 -22.89 -17.91 -12.18
N LYS A 44 -21.75 -18.48 -11.82
CA LYS A 44 -21.04 -18.13 -10.58
C LYS A 44 -20.68 -16.64 -10.66
N ARG A 45 -21.35 -15.81 -9.86
CA ARG A 45 -21.06 -14.37 -9.79
C ARG A 45 -19.67 -14.19 -9.22
N THR A 46 -18.77 -13.53 -9.94
CA THR A 46 -17.36 -13.42 -9.58
C THR A 46 -16.87 -12.02 -9.88
N ILE A 47 -16.09 -11.44 -8.96
CA ILE A 47 -15.34 -10.20 -9.18
C ILE A 47 -13.84 -10.46 -9.08
N THR A 48 -13.05 -9.63 -9.77
CA THR A 48 -11.59 -9.60 -9.68
C THR A 48 -11.14 -8.48 -8.77
N VAL A 49 -10.39 -8.82 -7.74
CA VAL A 49 -9.82 -7.87 -6.79
C VAL A 49 -8.30 -7.97 -6.81
N ILE A 50 -7.61 -6.85 -6.96
CA ILE A 50 -6.15 -6.81 -7.00
C ILE A 50 -5.59 -5.93 -5.89
N ALA A 51 -4.51 -6.40 -5.24
CA ALA A 51 -3.76 -5.64 -4.25
C ALA A 51 -2.28 -6.04 -4.24
N ASN A 52 -1.45 -5.31 -3.50
CA ASN A 52 -0.03 -5.65 -3.33
C ASN A 52 0.23 -6.62 -2.18
N TRP A 53 -0.79 -7.02 -1.42
CA TRP A 53 -0.67 -7.82 -0.20
C TRP A 53 -0.36 -9.30 -0.48
N GLY A 54 0.74 -9.79 0.09
CA GLY A 54 1.13 -11.20 0.07
C GLY A 54 1.33 -11.75 1.48
N GLY A 55 1.66 -13.04 1.61
CA GLY A 55 1.92 -13.68 2.90
C GLY A 55 0.79 -13.47 3.90
N GLY A 56 1.13 -13.10 5.13
CA GLY A 56 0.17 -12.89 6.21
C GLY A 56 -0.87 -11.80 5.97
N GLU A 57 -0.54 -10.75 5.20
CA GLU A 57 -1.50 -9.71 4.85
C GLU A 57 -2.60 -10.24 3.91
N ARG A 58 -2.19 -11.05 2.91
CA ARG A 58 -3.13 -11.76 2.05
C ARG A 58 -4.04 -12.69 2.84
N ASP A 59 -3.48 -13.48 3.77
CA ASP A 59 -4.23 -14.43 4.58
C ASP A 59 -5.23 -13.71 5.51
N ALA A 60 -4.88 -12.52 5.98
CA ALA A 60 -5.78 -11.65 6.74
C ALA A 60 -6.97 -11.20 5.88
N PHE A 61 -6.70 -10.70 4.67
CA PHE A 61 -7.73 -10.24 3.74
C PHE A 61 -8.60 -11.39 3.22
N GLN A 62 -8.02 -12.58 3.05
CA GLN A 62 -8.78 -13.78 2.65
C GLN A 62 -9.92 -14.08 3.62
N LYS A 63 -9.76 -13.86 4.92
CA LYS A 63 -10.86 -14.04 5.90
C LYS A 63 -12.02 -13.08 5.65
N VAL A 64 -11.75 -11.85 5.23
CA VAL A 64 -12.77 -10.87 4.84
C VAL A 64 -13.49 -11.34 3.58
N ILE A 65 -12.75 -11.82 2.58
CA ILE A 65 -13.28 -12.40 1.34
C ILE A 65 -14.18 -13.61 1.62
N ASP A 66 -13.73 -14.51 2.48
CA ASP A 66 -14.47 -15.74 2.82
C ASP A 66 -15.81 -15.39 3.50
N ALA A 67 -15.79 -14.44 4.42
CA ALA A 67 -17.01 -13.97 5.09
C ALA A 67 -17.98 -13.27 4.12
N PHE A 68 -17.46 -12.45 3.19
CA PHE A 68 -18.26 -11.86 2.12
C PHE A 68 -18.90 -12.91 1.23
N THR A 69 -18.09 -13.88 0.76
CA THR A 69 -18.57 -14.95 -0.10
C THR A 69 -19.61 -15.81 0.60
N ALA A 70 -19.42 -16.15 1.87
CA ALA A 70 -20.40 -16.88 2.66
C ALA A 70 -21.72 -16.13 2.82
N LYS A 71 -21.67 -14.80 2.96
CA LYS A 71 -22.85 -13.93 3.13
C LYS A 71 -23.63 -13.70 1.82
N THR A 72 -22.93 -13.63 0.68
CA THR A 72 -23.52 -13.14 -0.59
C THR A 72 -23.58 -14.18 -1.71
N GLY A 73 -22.79 -15.25 -1.62
CA GLY A 73 -22.58 -16.22 -2.69
C GLY A 73 -21.74 -15.68 -3.86
N ILE A 74 -21.18 -14.44 -3.74
CA ILE A 74 -20.30 -13.85 -4.75
C ILE A 74 -18.88 -14.31 -4.51
N ALA A 75 -18.23 -14.86 -5.55
CA ALA A 75 -16.82 -15.25 -5.47
C ALA A 75 -15.90 -14.05 -5.72
N VAL A 76 -14.79 -14.01 -5.02
CA VAL A 76 -13.74 -13.02 -5.24
C VAL A 76 -12.49 -13.72 -5.75
N ASN A 77 -12.05 -13.35 -6.96
CA ASN A 77 -10.78 -13.76 -7.52
C ASN A 77 -9.71 -12.73 -7.09
N TYR A 78 -8.96 -13.05 -6.04
CA TYR A 78 -7.91 -12.19 -5.52
C TYR A 78 -6.60 -12.40 -6.28
N GLU A 79 -6.03 -11.33 -6.80
CA GLU A 79 -4.73 -11.30 -7.47
C GLU A 79 -3.75 -10.43 -6.69
N GLN A 80 -2.55 -10.92 -6.45
CA GLN A 80 -1.49 -10.19 -5.77
C GLN A 80 -0.45 -9.71 -6.78
N SER A 81 -0.06 -8.41 -6.69
CA SER A 81 1.05 -7.86 -7.45
C SER A 81 1.85 -6.87 -6.62
N ARG A 82 3.14 -7.10 -6.44
CA ARG A 82 4.04 -6.10 -5.81
C ARG A 82 4.25 -4.87 -6.69
N ASN A 83 4.06 -5.01 -8.00
CA ASN A 83 4.08 -3.90 -8.95
C ASN A 83 2.63 -3.55 -9.35
N LEU A 84 1.80 -3.25 -8.36
CA LEU A 84 0.36 -3.06 -8.50
C LEU A 84 0.02 -1.96 -9.50
N GLU A 85 0.57 -0.77 -9.29
CA GLU A 85 0.23 0.42 -10.09
C GLU A 85 0.54 0.21 -11.58
N ALA A 86 1.73 -0.28 -11.92
CA ALA A 86 2.10 -0.53 -13.31
C ALA A 86 1.21 -1.59 -13.96
N LEU A 87 0.83 -2.65 -13.20
CA LEU A 87 -0.08 -3.67 -13.69
C LEU A 87 -1.49 -3.12 -13.93
N VAL A 88 -2.02 -2.33 -12.99
CA VAL A 88 -3.34 -1.71 -13.14
C VAL A 88 -3.36 -0.73 -14.30
N ARG A 89 -2.35 0.15 -14.43
CA ARG A 89 -2.20 1.07 -15.58
C ARG A 89 -2.19 0.32 -16.91
N THR A 90 -1.43 -0.77 -17.00
CA THR A 90 -1.36 -1.61 -18.20
C THR A 90 -2.73 -2.20 -18.56
N ARG A 91 -3.46 -2.71 -17.57
CA ARG A 91 -4.81 -3.28 -17.77
C ARG A 91 -5.84 -2.22 -18.16
N VAL A 92 -5.80 -1.06 -17.53
CA VAL A 92 -6.66 0.09 -17.88
C VAL A 92 -6.41 0.51 -19.32
N ALA A 93 -5.13 0.69 -19.71
CA ALA A 93 -4.77 1.07 -21.09
C ALA A 93 -5.18 -0.02 -22.10
N GLY A 94 -5.14 -1.29 -21.72
CA GLY A 94 -5.59 -2.42 -22.54
C GLY A 94 -7.11 -2.66 -22.53
N GLY A 95 -7.91 -1.82 -21.87
CA GLY A 95 -9.37 -1.96 -21.79
C GLY A 95 -9.87 -3.15 -20.94
N ASN A 96 -9.00 -3.74 -20.12
CA ASN A 96 -9.32 -4.86 -19.23
C ASN A 96 -8.90 -4.61 -17.78
N PRO A 97 -9.39 -3.54 -17.11
CA PRO A 97 -9.09 -3.28 -15.71
C PRO A 97 -9.63 -4.39 -14.80
N PRO A 98 -9.13 -4.52 -13.56
CA PRO A 98 -9.80 -5.30 -12.52
C PRO A 98 -11.19 -4.72 -12.22
N ASP A 99 -12.03 -5.43 -11.48
CA ASP A 99 -13.26 -4.83 -10.98
C ASP A 99 -12.95 -3.83 -9.85
N ILE A 100 -12.06 -4.23 -8.93
CA ILE A 100 -11.64 -3.44 -7.77
C ILE A 100 -10.13 -3.57 -7.59
N ALA A 101 -9.47 -2.49 -7.19
CA ALA A 101 -8.11 -2.50 -6.71
C ALA A 101 -8.00 -1.86 -5.32
N PHE A 102 -6.99 -2.29 -4.56
CA PHE A 102 -6.57 -1.60 -3.34
C PHE A 102 -5.30 -0.81 -3.64
N GLU A 103 -5.49 0.48 -3.87
CA GLU A 103 -4.42 1.40 -4.32
C GLU A 103 -3.81 2.12 -3.13
N PRO A 104 -2.49 1.96 -2.87
CA PRO A 104 -1.84 2.64 -1.75
C PRO A 104 -1.64 4.14 -1.97
N ARG A 105 -1.76 4.61 -3.22
CA ARG A 105 -1.37 5.97 -3.61
C ARG A 105 -2.59 6.83 -3.96
N PRO A 106 -3.01 7.77 -3.10
CA PRO A 106 -4.06 8.75 -3.45
C PRO A 106 -3.73 9.57 -4.71
N GLY A 107 -2.44 9.82 -4.98
CA GLY A 107 -1.99 10.46 -6.22
C GLY A 107 -2.36 9.65 -7.47
N ALA A 108 -2.10 8.34 -7.47
CA ALA A 108 -2.48 7.44 -8.57
C ALA A 108 -4.01 7.33 -8.72
N LEU A 109 -4.74 7.23 -7.58
CA LEU A 109 -6.22 7.29 -7.60
C LEU A 109 -6.69 8.56 -8.32
N ALA A 110 -6.12 9.72 -7.99
CA ALA A 110 -6.50 10.98 -8.60
C ALA A 110 -6.25 10.99 -10.12
N GLU A 111 -5.16 10.40 -10.58
CA GLU A 111 -4.88 10.25 -12.02
C GLU A 111 -5.89 9.33 -12.72
N PHE A 112 -6.22 8.18 -12.14
CA PHE A 112 -7.25 7.27 -12.69
C PHE A 112 -8.62 7.94 -12.72
N ALA A 113 -9.01 8.69 -11.68
CA ALA A 113 -10.28 9.42 -11.63
C ALA A 113 -10.36 10.51 -12.70
N LYS A 114 -9.34 11.35 -12.83
CA LYS A 114 -9.25 12.40 -13.86
C LYS A 114 -9.24 11.81 -15.27
N GLY A 115 -8.68 10.62 -15.45
CA GLY A 115 -8.71 9.86 -16.71
C GLY A 115 -10.08 9.21 -16.99
N GLY A 116 -11.09 9.34 -16.13
CA GLY A 116 -12.41 8.73 -16.29
C GLY A 116 -12.42 7.21 -16.17
N ASN A 117 -11.44 6.63 -15.47
CA ASN A 117 -11.27 5.18 -15.36
C ASN A 117 -11.92 4.59 -14.09
N LEU A 118 -12.34 5.44 -13.13
CA LEU A 118 -12.95 4.98 -11.88
C LEU A 118 -14.45 5.25 -11.85
N VAL A 119 -15.15 4.40 -11.13
CA VAL A 119 -16.57 4.56 -10.81
C VAL A 119 -16.69 5.54 -9.64
N PRO A 120 -17.47 6.63 -9.77
CA PRO A 120 -17.84 7.48 -8.65
C PRO A 120 -18.61 6.67 -7.60
N LEU A 121 -18.20 6.77 -6.32
CA LEU A 121 -18.82 5.97 -5.25
C LEU A 121 -20.03 6.65 -4.61
N ASP A 122 -20.09 7.99 -4.61
CA ASP A 122 -21.15 8.80 -3.99
C ASP A 122 -22.02 9.54 -5.01
N GLU A 123 -21.92 9.20 -6.28
CA GLU A 123 -22.69 9.77 -7.39
C GLU A 123 -23.22 8.69 -8.33
N PRO A 124 -24.32 8.96 -9.08
CA PRO A 124 -25.26 10.06 -8.82
C PRO A 124 -26.12 9.80 -7.58
N VAL A 125 -26.60 10.88 -6.95
CA VAL A 125 -27.47 10.80 -5.76
C VAL A 125 -28.66 9.88 -6.03
N GLY A 126 -28.91 8.95 -5.09
CA GLY A 126 -29.94 7.91 -5.20
C GLY A 126 -29.53 6.64 -5.98
N LYS A 127 -28.27 6.59 -6.47
CA LYS A 127 -27.68 5.41 -7.12
C LYS A 127 -26.20 5.23 -6.67
N GLU A 128 -25.86 5.79 -5.53
CA GLU A 128 -24.52 5.72 -4.95
C GLU A 128 -24.07 4.26 -4.80
N VAL A 129 -22.79 4.00 -5.03
CA VAL A 129 -22.17 2.71 -4.70
C VAL A 129 -22.11 2.57 -3.18
N ILE A 130 -21.79 3.66 -2.47
CA ILE A 130 -21.71 3.72 -1.01
C ILE A 130 -22.41 4.98 -0.52
N ASP A 131 -23.21 4.85 0.54
CA ASP A 131 -23.73 6.00 1.28
C ASP A 131 -22.55 6.79 1.88
N PRO A 132 -22.34 8.08 1.52
CA PRO A 132 -21.28 8.90 2.10
C PRO A 132 -21.28 8.93 3.64
N LYS A 133 -22.47 8.84 4.25
CA LYS A 133 -22.61 8.77 5.71
C LYS A 133 -22.01 7.50 6.30
N ALA A 134 -22.00 6.39 5.56
CA ALA A 134 -21.32 5.17 6.01
C ALA A 134 -19.79 5.37 6.04
N VAL A 135 -19.22 6.07 5.06
CA VAL A 135 -17.80 6.44 5.05
C VAL A 135 -17.47 7.36 6.22
N ASP A 136 -18.27 8.39 6.46
CA ASP A 136 -18.11 9.31 7.59
C ASP A 136 -18.25 8.63 8.95
N ALA A 137 -19.15 7.66 9.03
CA ALA A 137 -19.33 6.85 10.23
C ALA A 137 -18.14 5.91 10.49
N ALA A 138 -17.57 5.31 9.45
CA ALA A 138 -16.48 4.36 9.55
C ALA A 138 -15.12 5.02 9.72
N LEU A 139 -14.85 6.12 9.02
CA LEU A 139 -13.53 6.74 8.96
C LEU A 139 -13.45 8.03 9.78
N GLY A 140 -12.27 8.30 10.34
CA GLY A 140 -11.94 9.58 10.94
C GLY A 140 -11.80 10.69 9.88
N LYS A 141 -11.97 11.96 10.30
CA LYS A 141 -11.92 13.12 9.39
C LYS A 141 -10.63 13.20 8.55
N SER A 142 -9.51 12.78 9.09
CA SER A 142 -8.21 12.79 8.40
C SER A 142 -8.18 11.87 7.18
N PHE A 143 -9.05 10.87 7.14
CA PHE A 143 -9.08 9.86 6.08
C PHE A 143 -10.21 10.03 5.06
N GLN A 144 -11.26 10.80 5.40
CA GLN A 144 -12.46 10.93 4.57
C GLN A 144 -12.21 11.57 3.20
N ASN A 145 -11.20 12.42 3.09
CA ASN A 145 -10.90 13.16 1.87
C ASN A 145 -9.85 12.51 0.97
N LEU A 146 -9.13 11.47 1.44
CA LEU A 146 -8.03 10.86 0.68
C LEU A 146 -8.48 10.20 -0.63
N GLY A 147 -9.72 9.72 -0.68
CA GLY A 147 -10.30 9.13 -1.89
C GLY A 147 -11.15 10.09 -2.72
N ARG A 148 -11.14 11.41 -2.41
CA ARG A 148 -11.90 12.42 -3.15
C ARG A 148 -11.06 13.14 -4.18
N VAL A 149 -11.64 13.30 -5.38
CA VAL A 149 -11.07 14.11 -6.46
C VAL A 149 -12.14 15.09 -6.90
N ASP A 150 -11.83 16.38 -6.86
CA ASP A 150 -12.74 17.47 -7.22
C ASP A 150 -14.12 17.38 -6.52
N GLY A 151 -14.13 16.91 -5.27
CA GLY A 151 -15.32 16.77 -4.43
C GLY A 151 -16.01 15.40 -4.52
N THR A 152 -15.82 14.64 -5.60
CA THR A 152 -16.43 13.31 -5.81
C THR A 152 -15.60 12.23 -5.14
N LEU A 153 -16.23 11.25 -4.48
CA LEU A 153 -15.59 10.13 -3.84
C LEU A 153 -15.32 9.01 -4.86
N TYR A 154 -14.07 8.63 -5.06
CA TYR A 154 -13.66 7.52 -5.94
C TYR A 154 -13.06 6.33 -5.18
N GLY A 155 -12.75 6.50 -3.91
CA GLY A 155 -12.23 5.43 -3.07
C GLY A 155 -12.33 5.77 -1.59
N PHE A 156 -12.08 4.77 -0.74
CA PHE A 156 -11.98 4.95 0.71
C PHE A 156 -10.93 4.01 1.29
N LEU A 157 -10.29 4.43 2.37
CA LEU A 157 -9.30 3.60 3.05
C LEU A 157 -9.94 2.38 3.67
N PHE A 158 -9.43 1.21 3.31
CA PHE A 158 -9.73 -0.08 3.92
C PHE A 158 -8.67 -0.47 4.96
N LYS A 159 -7.41 -0.30 4.60
CA LYS A 159 -6.24 -0.55 5.44
C LYS A 159 -5.56 0.77 5.76
N ALA A 160 -5.08 0.94 6.98
CA ALA A 160 -4.19 2.02 7.37
C ALA A 160 -3.20 1.55 8.43
N ASP A 161 -1.97 2.01 8.29
CA ASP A 161 -0.90 1.72 9.21
C ASP A 161 -0.15 3.01 9.58
N SER A 162 0.32 3.07 10.84
CA SER A 162 1.32 4.07 11.22
C SER A 162 2.65 3.69 10.59
N LYS A 163 3.29 4.62 9.91
CA LYS A 163 4.67 4.52 9.42
C LYS A 163 5.66 5.25 10.34
N SER A 164 5.24 5.57 11.57
CA SER A 164 6.08 6.23 12.58
C SER A 164 6.57 5.25 13.64
N THR A 165 7.07 4.07 13.23
CA THR A 165 7.49 3.01 14.15
C THR A 165 8.94 2.59 13.89
N ILE A 166 9.73 2.44 14.97
CA ILE A 166 11.04 1.80 14.93
C ILE A 166 10.95 0.51 15.73
N TRP A 167 11.15 -0.59 15.02
CA TRP A 167 11.08 -1.95 15.55
C TRP A 167 12.40 -2.35 16.17
N TYR A 168 12.41 -3.03 17.33
CA TYR A 168 13.59 -3.40 18.07
C TYR A 168 13.40 -4.69 18.85
N LYS A 169 14.49 -5.27 19.31
CA LYS A 169 14.52 -6.42 20.21
C LYS A 169 14.78 -5.93 21.65
N PRO A 170 13.81 -6.07 22.60
CA PRO A 170 13.97 -5.62 23.99
C PRO A 170 15.24 -6.17 24.65
N ALA A 171 15.54 -7.44 24.46
CA ALA A 171 16.75 -8.07 24.99
C ALA A 171 18.04 -7.43 24.47
N SER A 172 18.08 -7.07 23.18
CA SER A 172 19.23 -6.41 22.59
C SER A 172 19.44 -4.99 23.10
N LEU A 173 18.33 -4.25 23.27
CA LEU A 173 18.34 -2.91 23.88
C LEU A 173 18.92 -2.94 25.29
N GLN A 174 18.47 -3.89 26.12
CA GLN A 174 18.98 -4.06 27.48
C GLN A 174 20.47 -4.45 27.49
N ALA A 175 20.90 -5.31 26.58
CA ALA A 175 22.29 -5.79 26.51
C ALA A 175 23.33 -4.66 26.29
N VAL A 176 22.93 -3.53 25.66
CA VAL A 176 23.79 -2.35 25.49
C VAL A 176 23.52 -1.26 26.52
N GLY A 177 22.73 -1.56 27.60
CA GLY A 177 22.34 -0.55 28.58
C GLY A 177 21.55 0.61 27.96
N GLY A 178 20.76 0.30 26.94
CA GLY A 178 19.93 1.27 26.23
C GLY A 178 18.55 1.44 26.88
N SER A 179 17.88 2.51 26.51
CA SER A 179 16.47 2.78 26.79
C SER A 179 15.76 3.18 25.49
N VAL A 180 14.44 3.03 25.45
CA VAL A 180 13.62 3.49 24.31
C VAL A 180 13.83 5.00 24.11
N PRO A 181 14.35 5.44 22.95
CA PRO A 181 14.64 6.84 22.68
C PRO A 181 13.34 7.64 22.47
N LYS A 182 13.29 8.84 23.03
CA LYS A 182 12.20 9.79 22.86
C LYS A 182 12.55 10.93 21.93
N THR A 183 13.86 11.21 21.79
CA THR A 183 14.39 12.26 20.93
C THR A 183 15.36 11.67 19.88
N TRP A 184 15.59 12.44 18.82
CA TRP A 184 16.56 12.09 17.78
C TRP A 184 17.96 11.89 18.35
N ASP A 185 18.39 12.78 19.24
CA ASP A 185 19.70 12.67 19.87
C ASP A 185 19.84 11.37 20.71
N GLU A 186 18.76 10.96 21.39
CA GLU A 186 18.74 9.69 22.11
C GLU A 186 18.77 8.50 21.15
N LEU A 187 18.13 8.58 19.96
CA LEU A 187 18.22 7.55 18.92
C LEU A 187 19.64 7.41 18.39
N ILE A 188 20.29 8.54 18.08
CA ILE A 188 21.68 8.56 17.64
C ILE A 188 22.62 8.03 18.75
N ALA A 189 22.38 8.40 20.01
CA ALA A 189 23.14 7.86 21.13
C ALA A 189 22.97 6.34 21.29
N LEU A 190 21.74 5.81 21.10
CA LEU A 190 21.49 4.37 21.10
C LEU A 190 22.18 3.67 19.92
N ALA A 191 22.13 4.24 18.72
CA ALA A 191 22.83 3.72 17.55
C ALA A 191 24.36 3.64 17.81
N ASN A 192 24.92 4.67 18.44
CA ASN A 192 26.33 4.67 18.82
C ASN A 192 26.67 3.64 19.91
N LYS A 193 25.77 3.35 20.86
CA LYS A 193 25.96 2.26 21.84
C LYS A 193 26.01 0.89 21.13
N TYR A 194 25.12 0.63 20.19
CA TYR A 194 25.17 -0.60 19.38
C TYR A 194 26.47 -0.70 18.62
N LYS A 195 26.88 0.35 17.93
CA LYS A 195 28.14 0.38 17.19
C LYS A 195 29.36 0.16 18.10
N ALA A 196 29.40 0.78 19.27
CA ALA A 196 30.48 0.57 20.26
C ALA A 196 30.51 -0.87 20.79
N ALA A 197 29.38 -1.57 20.80
CA ALA A 197 29.28 -2.99 21.16
C ALA A 197 29.60 -3.93 19.96
N GLY A 198 30.08 -3.41 18.84
CA GLY A 198 30.39 -4.18 17.61
C GLY A 198 29.13 -4.64 16.85
N LYS A 199 27.99 -4.01 17.07
CA LYS A 199 26.72 -4.32 16.44
C LYS A 199 26.31 -3.26 15.43
N THR A 200 25.54 -3.64 14.41
CA THR A 200 25.01 -2.70 13.43
C THR A 200 23.63 -2.22 13.91
N PRO A 201 23.41 -0.89 14.05
CA PRO A 201 22.16 -0.36 14.61
C PRO A 201 20.92 -0.68 13.80
N PHE A 202 20.94 -0.47 12.47
CA PHE A 202 19.74 -0.50 11.62
C PHE A 202 19.86 -1.48 10.47
N GLY A 203 18.78 -2.23 10.22
CA GLY A 203 18.51 -2.85 8.92
C GLY A 203 17.69 -1.87 8.05
N SER A 204 17.77 -2.03 6.74
CA SER A 204 16.98 -1.21 5.81
C SER A 204 16.71 -1.94 4.50
N GLY A 205 15.56 -1.66 3.89
CA GLY A 205 15.09 -2.20 2.61
C GLY A 205 15.11 -1.16 1.48
N GLY A 206 16.17 -0.33 1.38
CA GLY A 206 16.22 0.81 0.46
C GLY A 206 16.18 0.49 -1.04
N LYS A 207 16.34 -0.80 -1.43
CA LYS A 207 16.19 -1.24 -2.82
C LYS A 207 14.81 -0.94 -3.40
N ASP A 208 13.76 -1.05 -2.60
CA ASP A 208 12.39 -0.84 -3.02
C ASP A 208 12.00 0.67 -3.10
N GLY A 209 12.90 1.58 -2.71
CA GLY A 209 12.76 3.03 -2.82
C GLY A 209 11.85 3.64 -1.75
N TRP A 210 10.60 3.21 -1.65
CA TRP A 210 9.58 3.75 -0.73
C TRP A 210 9.99 3.69 0.76
N VAL A 211 10.81 2.72 1.17
CA VAL A 211 11.38 2.68 2.53
C VAL A 211 12.22 3.93 2.85
N LEU A 212 12.84 4.53 1.84
CA LEU A 212 13.65 5.73 2.01
C LEU A 212 12.80 6.99 2.06
N THR A 213 11.71 7.06 1.29
CA THR A 213 10.76 8.18 1.38
C THR A 213 10.10 8.21 2.75
N ASP A 214 9.71 7.07 3.30
CA ASP A 214 9.15 6.97 4.65
C ASP A 214 10.10 7.50 5.73
N TRP A 215 11.41 7.21 5.64
CA TRP A 215 12.42 7.80 6.51
C TRP A 215 12.48 9.32 6.38
N PHE A 216 12.57 9.83 5.15
CA PHE A 216 12.63 11.26 4.88
C PHE A 216 11.38 11.98 5.39
N GLU A 217 10.21 11.43 5.13
CA GLU A 217 8.93 12.00 5.52
C GLU A 217 8.75 12.08 7.03
N ASN A 218 9.13 11.04 7.78
CA ASN A 218 9.11 11.08 9.23
C ASN A 218 10.05 12.13 9.80
N ILE A 219 11.22 12.33 9.18
CA ILE A 219 12.13 13.40 9.55
C ILE A 219 11.51 14.75 9.20
N LEU A 220 10.99 14.92 7.98
CA LEU A 220 10.36 16.18 7.54
C LEU A 220 9.20 16.58 8.44
N ALA A 221 8.32 15.65 8.78
CA ALA A 221 7.18 15.88 9.67
C ALA A 221 7.59 16.42 11.05
N ARG A 222 8.86 16.19 11.48
CA ARG A 222 9.39 16.58 12.79
C ARG A 222 10.33 17.79 12.74
N VAL A 223 10.54 18.35 11.55
CA VAL A 223 11.35 19.57 11.37
C VAL A 223 10.62 20.64 10.55
N ALA A 224 9.38 20.36 10.14
CA ALA A 224 8.53 21.28 9.39
C ALA A 224 7.07 21.24 9.89
N THR A 225 6.26 22.23 9.49
CA THR A 225 4.83 22.24 9.84
C THR A 225 4.06 21.21 8.99
N PRO A 226 2.89 20.73 9.47
CA PRO A 226 1.99 19.91 8.64
C PRO A 226 1.62 20.57 7.30
N LYS A 227 1.51 21.92 7.32
CA LYS A 227 1.25 22.69 6.09
C LYS A 227 2.42 22.60 5.11
N THR A 228 3.64 22.76 5.58
CA THR A 228 4.86 22.64 4.76
C THR A 228 4.95 21.25 4.14
N TYR A 229 4.70 20.20 4.92
CA TYR A 229 4.67 18.82 4.48
C TYR A 229 3.65 18.60 3.33
N ASN A 230 2.41 19.03 3.53
CA ASN A 230 1.36 18.90 2.52
C ASN A 230 1.61 19.79 1.30
N ASP A 231 2.10 21.02 1.49
CA ASP A 231 2.39 21.93 0.37
C ASP A 231 3.58 21.45 -0.48
N LEU A 232 4.48 20.66 0.08
CA LEU A 232 5.55 19.99 -0.69
C LEU A 232 4.98 18.87 -1.56
N HIS A 233 4.24 17.93 -0.96
CA HIS A 233 3.85 16.68 -1.61
C HIS A 233 2.53 16.75 -2.39
N VAL A 234 1.56 17.59 -1.97
CA VAL A 234 0.23 17.63 -2.60
C VAL A 234 0.15 18.67 -3.71
N SER A 235 0.80 19.82 -3.56
CA SER A 235 0.55 20.97 -4.41
C SER A 235 1.80 21.70 -4.89
N HIS A 236 2.98 21.24 -4.51
CA HIS A 236 4.29 21.83 -4.79
C HIS A 236 4.35 23.37 -4.57
N LYS A 237 3.62 23.84 -3.53
CA LYS A 237 3.69 25.25 -3.09
C LYS A 237 4.92 25.55 -2.24
N VAL A 238 5.58 24.53 -1.74
CA VAL A 238 6.87 24.55 -1.09
C VAL A 238 7.89 23.87 -1.99
N SER A 239 9.05 24.50 -2.13
CA SER A 239 10.14 23.97 -2.94
C SER A 239 10.91 22.87 -2.19
N TRP A 240 11.44 21.88 -2.92
CA TRP A 240 12.39 20.91 -2.38
C TRP A 240 13.69 21.57 -1.89
N THR A 241 13.96 22.81 -2.30
CA THR A 241 15.10 23.62 -1.83
C THR A 241 14.75 24.49 -0.61
N ASP A 242 13.52 24.40 -0.06
CA ASP A 242 13.14 25.09 1.17
C ASP A 242 14.08 24.71 2.33
N PRO A 243 14.44 25.65 3.21
CA PRO A 243 15.35 25.36 4.32
C PRO A 243 14.91 24.24 5.24
N GLY A 244 13.60 24.09 5.51
CA GLY A 244 13.05 23.00 6.32
C GLY A 244 13.17 21.65 5.63
N VAL A 245 12.89 21.59 4.32
CA VAL A 245 13.05 20.38 3.50
C VAL A 245 14.52 19.97 3.40
N LYS A 246 15.42 20.93 3.15
CA LYS A 246 16.88 20.67 3.14
C LYS A 246 17.39 20.21 4.50
N ARG A 247 16.85 20.74 5.61
CA ARG A 247 17.17 20.24 6.96
C ARG A 247 16.78 18.77 7.10
N ALA A 248 15.60 18.37 6.60
CA ALA A 248 15.17 16.97 6.62
C ALA A 248 16.09 16.08 5.78
N LEU A 249 16.44 16.48 4.56
CA LEU A 249 17.41 15.77 3.71
C LEU A 249 18.79 15.66 4.37
N THR A 250 19.23 16.69 5.11
CA THR A 250 20.51 16.68 5.82
C THR A 250 20.51 15.65 6.96
N LEU A 251 19.45 15.58 7.76
CA LEU A 251 19.31 14.60 8.83
C LEU A 251 19.17 13.17 8.27
N PHE A 252 18.45 13.00 7.17
CA PHE A 252 18.40 11.75 6.43
C PHE A 252 19.79 11.31 5.95
N ALA A 253 20.52 12.21 5.28
CA ALA A 253 21.88 11.95 4.82
C ALA A 253 22.84 11.63 5.97
N GLN A 254 22.68 12.26 7.14
CA GLN A 254 23.47 11.99 8.34
C GLN A 254 23.32 10.54 8.81
N ILE A 255 22.07 10.03 8.90
CA ILE A 255 21.84 8.66 9.42
C ILE A 255 22.35 7.61 8.43
N PHE A 256 22.06 7.77 7.13
CA PHE A 256 22.48 6.82 6.10
C PHE A 256 23.98 6.92 5.75
N GLY A 257 24.57 8.11 5.89
CA GLY A 257 25.99 8.36 5.64
C GLY A 257 26.92 8.01 6.82
N THR A 258 26.36 7.67 8.01
CA THR A 258 27.20 7.32 9.16
C THR A 258 27.78 5.90 9.02
N PRO A 259 29.12 5.74 8.93
CA PRO A 259 29.73 4.43 8.75
C PRO A 259 29.37 3.45 9.87
N GLY A 260 28.94 2.24 9.49
CA GLY A 260 28.60 1.15 10.42
C GLY A 260 27.19 1.24 11.01
N TYR A 261 26.33 2.16 10.54
CA TYR A 261 24.93 2.20 10.95
C TYR A 261 24.05 1.16 10.23
N PHE A 262 24.42 0.78 9.00
CA PHE A 262 23.71 -0.21 8.20
C PHE A 262 24.64 -1.32 7.71
N PRO A 263 24.17 -2.56 7.53
CA PRO A 263 24.95 -3.63 6.92
C PRO A 263 25.37 -3.24 5.50
N GLY A 264 26.68 -3.29 5.22
CA GLY A 264 27.24 -2.90 3.90
C GLY A 264 27.17 -1.39 3.57
N GLY A 265 26.82 -0.53 4.56
CA GLY A 265 26.71 0.92 4.36
C GLY A 265 25.64 1.30 3.32
N GLY A 266 25.79 2.45 2.67
CA GLY A 266 24.81 2.95 1.67
C GLY A 266 24.57 1.96 0.51
N GLN A 267 25.60 1.31 0.00
CA GLN A 267 25.45 0.29 -1.05
C GLN A 267 24.66 -0.94 -0.57
N GLY A 268 24.86 -1.35 0.70
CA GLY A 268 24.07 -2.40 1.34
C GLY A 268 22.60 -2.00 1.44
N VAL A 269 22.31 -0.76 1.83
CA VAL A 269 20.93 -0.23 1.93
C VAL A 269 20.21 -0.32 0.59
N ILE A 270 20.77 0.22 -0.49
CA ILE A 270 20.12 0.24 -1.82
C ILE A 270 20.12 -1.13 -2.51
N GLY A 271 20.92 -2.09 -2.05
CA GLY A 271 20.96 -3.47 -2.54
C GLY A 271 19.96 -4.40 -1.85
N THR A 272 19.45 -4.04 -0.67
CA THR A 272 18.60 -4.89 0.18
C THR A 272 17.12 -4.61 -0.06
N ALA A 273 16.34 -5.65 -0.37
CA ALA A 273 14.89 -5.56 -0.51
C ALA A 273 14.20 -5.44 0.87
N PHE A 274 12.97 -4.92 0.88
CA PHE A 274 12.21 -4.62 2.10
C PHE A 274 12.13 -5.79 3.09
N THR A 275 11.64 -6.96 2.66
CA THR A 275 11.51 -8.14 3.54
C THR A 275 12.87 -8.68 3.99
N GLU A 276 13.90 -8.55 3.15
CA GLU A 276 15.27 -8.89 3.51
C GLU A 276 15.81 -7.94 4.59
N GLY A 277 15.52 -6.64 4.49
CA GLY A 277 15.85 -5.65 5.50
C GLY A 277 15.23 -5.95 6.88
N ILE A 278 13.97 -6.39 6.91
CA ILE A 278 13.34 -6.90 8.14
C ILE A 278 14.12 -8.12 8.65
N GLY A 279 14.53 -9.03 7.76
CA GLY A 279 15.34 -10.20 8.08
C GLY A 279 16.69 -9.87 8.68
N GLN A 280 17.31 -8.74 8.30
CA GLN A 280 18.56 -8.25 8.91
C GLN A 280 18.38 -7.99 10.41
N ALA A 281 17.22 -7.50 10.86
CA ALA A 281 16.95 -7.23 12.27
C ALA A 281 16.34 -8.42 13.03
N PHE A 282 15.44 -9.18 12.40
CA PHE A 282 14.58 -10.17 13.07
C PHE A 282 14.69 -11.59 12.51
N GLY A 283 15.53 -11.83 11.52
CA GLY A 283 15.78 -13.16 10.98
C GLY A 283 16.47 -14.11 11.98
N LYS A 284 16.67 -15.35 11.58
CA LYS A 284 17.34 -16.36 12.42
C LYS A 284 18.81 -16.04 12.70
N THR A 285 19.45 -15.31 11.82
CA THR A 285 20.83 -14.83 11.95
C THR A 285 20.87 -13.32 11.72
N PRO A 286 20.41 -12.51 12.70
CA PRO A 286 20.28 -11.08 12.51
C PRO A 286 21.66 -10.40 12.40
N THR A 287 21.75 -9.44 11.49
CA THR A 287 22.95 -8.61 11.24
C THR A 287 22.74 -7.16 11.67
N ALA A 288 21.53 -6.82 12.11
CA ALA A 288 21.17 -5.50 12.63
C ALA A 288 20.30 -5.63 13.89
N GLU A 289 20.07 -4.51 14.59
CA GLU A 289 19.39 -4.51 15.89
C GLU A 289 18.01 -3.87 15.85
N MET A 290 17.78 -2.91 14.96
CA MET A 290 16.53 -2.17 14.77
C MET A 290 16.16 -2.13 13.29
N PHE A 291 14.86 -1.91 13.03
CA PHE A 291 14.35 -1.69 11.68
C PHE A 291 13.25 -0.60 11.74
N TYR A 292 13.40 0.44 10.92
CA TYR A 292 12.37 1.47 10.80
C TYR A 292 11.45 1.14 9.65
N GLU A 293 10.15 1.06 9.91
CA GLU A 293 9.04 1.02 8.97
C GLU A 293 7.68 0.90 9.67
N GLY A 294 6.61 0.82 8.90
CA GLY A 294 5.23 0.84 9.36
C GLY A 294 4.78 -0.33 10.23
N GLY A 295 3.57 -0.21 10.75
CA GLY A 295 2.93 -1.18 11.64
C GLY A 295 2.80 -2.58 11.06
N PHE A 296 2.70 -2.71 9.74
CA PHE A 296 2.65 -3.98 9.01
C PHE A 296 3.90 -4.87 9.22
N VAL A 297 5.04 -4.29 9.58
CA VAL A 297 6.28 -5.05 9.90
C VAL A 297 6.05 -6.06 11.01
N GLY A 298 5.22 -5.72 12.00
CA GLY A 298 4.92 -6.63 13.12
C GLY A 298 4.26 -7.94 12.68
N VAL A 299 3.40 -7.90 11.66
CA VAL A 299 2.80 -9.10 11.06
C VAL A 299 3.86 -9.87 10.28
N ILE A 300 4.63 -9.18 9.43
CA ILE A 300 5.65 -9.78 8.56
C ILE A 300 6.74 -10.49 9.37
N ILE A 301 7.16 -9.92 10.52
CA ILE A 301 8.12 -10.60 11.41
C ILE A 301 7.59 -11.98 11.79
N GLY A 302 6.34 -12.07 12.27
CA GLY A 302 5.76 -13.30 12.80
C GLY A 302 5.26 -14.28 11.73
N THR A 303 5.06 -13.86 10.48
CA THR A 303 4.53 -14.73 9.42
C THR A 303 5.59 -15.13 8.40
N ASP A 304 6.43 -14.20 7.97
CA ASP A 304 7.29 -14.38 6.80
C ASP A 304 8.78 -14.45 7.16
N VAL A 305 9.20 -13.77 8.24
CA VAL A 305 10.62 -13.64 8.60
C VAL A 305 11.03 -14.64 9.69
N ASN A 306 10.33 -14.64 10.83
CA ASN A 306 10.69 -15.53 11.95
C ASN A 306 9.47 -15.82 12.86
N LYS A 307 8.83 -16.96 12.62
CA LYS A 307 7.64 -17.41 13.33
C LYS A 307 7.85 -17.74 14.81
N ASP A 308 9.12 -17.88 15.22
CA ASP A 308 9.48 -18.24 16.60
C ASP A 308 9.44 -17.01 17.52
N LEU A 309 9.49 -15.78 16.97
CA LEU A 309 9.50 -14.54 17.74
C LEU A 309 8.10 -14.17 18.24
N LYS A 310 8.02 -13.81 19.52
CA LYS A 310 6.78 -13.45 20.21
C LYS A 310 6.61 -11.93 20.26
N PRO A 311 5.49 -11.38 19.72
CA PRO A 311 5.19 -9.95 19.80
C PRO A 311 5.14 -9.45 21.25
N GLY A 312 5.74 -8.29 21.52
CA GLY A 312 5.79 -7.67 22.85
C GLY A 312 6.83 -8.28 23.80
N THR A 313 7.45 -9.40 23.44
CA THR A 313 8.50 -10.05 24.24
C THR A 313 9.84 -10.07 23.51
N ASP A 314 9.87 -10.69 22.32
CA ASP A 314 11.10 -10.84 21.54
C ASP A 314 11.32 -9.67 20.61
N PHE A 315 10.24 -9.00 20.20
CA PHE A 315 10.27 -7.75 19.46
C PHE A 315 9.13 -6.82 19.90
N ASP A 316 9.38 -5.53 19.81
CA ASP A 316 8.42 -4.46 20.09
C ASP A 316 8.77 -3.26 19.18
N PHE A 317 8.01 -2.18 19.27
CA PHE A 317 8.32 -0.94 18.58
C PHE A 317 8.23 0.25 19.54
N PHE A 318 8.87 1.33 19.13
CA PHE A 318 8.67 2.66 19.70
C PHE A 318 8.35 3.66 18.59
N THR A 319 7.64 4.72 18.98
CA THR A 319 7.30 5.80 18.05
C THR A 319 8.58 6.50 17.57
N PHE A 320 8.64 6.84 16.28
CA PHE A 320 9.75 7.62 15.71
C PHE A 320 10.01 8.86 16.57
N PRO A 321 11.23 9.09 17.04
CA PRO A 321 11.51 10.09 18.06
C PRO A 321 11.25 11.54 17.60
N GLN A 322 11.01 12.43 18.55
CA GLN A 322 10.95 13.86 18.32
C GLN A 322 12.31 14.40 17.87
N ILE A 323 12.32 15.25 16.82
CA ILE A 323 13.53 15.93 16.36
C ILE A 323 13.57 17.37 16.88
N ASP A 324 12.49 18.10 16.67
CA ASP A 324 12.36 19.50 17.12
C ASP A 324 11.07 19.63 17.94
N ALA A 325 11.20 20.11 19.16
CA ALA A 325 10.08 20.24 20.09
C ALA A 325 8.93 21.13 19.56
N THR A 326 9.27 22.05 18.65
CA THR A 326 8.29 22.94 18.00
C THR A 326 7.24 22.19 17.21
N TYR A 327 7.61 21.06 16.60
CA TYR A 327 6.73 20.29 15.70
C TYR A 327 6.14 19.04 16.36
N GLY A 328 6.58 18.71 17.59
CA GLY A 328 6.05 17.57 18.34
C GLY A 328 6.40 16.21 17.73
N THR A 329 5.47 15.26 17.86
CA THR A 329 5.59 13.88 17.35
C THR A 329 4.39 13.53 16.45
N PRO A 330 4.25 14.16 15.29
CA PRO A 330 3.20 13.79 14.35
C PRO A 330 3.36 12.32 13.94
N ILE A 331 2.26 11.68 13.61
CA ILE A 331 2.27 10.34 13.02
C ILE A 331 2.19 10.50 11.50
N THR A 332 3.18 9.96 10.80
CA THR A 332 3.06 9.69 9.37
C THR A 332 2.48 8.30 9.19
N GLY A 333 1.74 8.07 8.15
CA GLY A 333 1.14 6.78 7.89
C GLY A 333 0.65 6.64 6.47
N GLY A 334 0.42 5.42 6.08
CA GLY A 334 -0.11 5.07 4.78
C GLY A 334 -1.31 4.17 4.90
N GLY A 335 -1.83 3.76 3.77
CA GLY A 335 -2.95 2.84 3.70
C GLY A 335 -3.38 2.60 2.27
N ASP A 336 -4.28 1.65 2.10
CA ASP A 336 -4.73 1.22 0.78
C ASP A 336 -6.20 1.62 0.59
N LEU A 337 -6.46 2.35 -0.48
CA LEU A 337 -7.80 2.79 -0.86
C LEU A 337 -8.47 1.73 -1.73
N ALA A 338 -9.66 1.30 -1.34
CA ALA A 338 -10.52 0.51 -2.21
C ALA A 338 -11.07 1.42 -3.32
N ILE A 339 -10.74 1.12 -4.57
CA ILE A 339 -11.18 1.84 -5.77
C ILE A 339 -11.86 0.88 -6.74
N MET A 340 -12.86 1.37 -7.47
CA MET A 340 -13.69 0.55 -8.35
C MET A 340 -13.57 1.01 -9.81
N PHE A 341 -13.22 0.06 -10.70
CA PHE A 341 -13.05 0.33 -12.13
C PHE A 341 -14.27 -0.06 -12.98
N LYS A 342 -15.04 -1.06 -12.53
CA LYS A 342 -16.22 -1.55 -13.26
C LYS A 342 -17.45 -1.49 -12.38
N ASP A 343 -18.48 -0.81 -12.85
CA ASP A 343 -19.76 -0.74 -12.16
C ASP A 343 -20.57 -2.03 -12.40
N SER A 344 -20.63 -2.86 -11.36
CA SER A 344 -21.41 -4.10 -11.35
C SER A 344 -22.12 -4.29 -10.01
N PRO A 345 -23.27 -4.99 -9.99
CA PRO A 345 -23.96 -5.30 -8.73
C PRO A 345 -23.08 -6.04 -7.72
N GLU A 346 -22.20 -6.93 -8.20
CA GLU A 346 -21.28 -7.70 -7.40
C GLU A 346 -20.16 -6.83 -6.81
N GLY A 347 -19.59 -5.92 -7.62
CA GLY A 347 -18.58 -4.95 -7.17
C GLY A 347 -19.16 -3.97 -6.14
N ARG A 348 -20.37 -3.45 -6.40
CA ARG A 348 -21.09 -2.60 -5.43
C ARG A 348 -21.32 -3.31 -4.10
N ALA A 349 -21.78 -4.56 -4.13
CA ALA A 349 -21.99 -5.36 -2.92
C ALA A 349 -20.68 -5.56 -2.12
N PHE A 350 -19.56 -5.76 -2.81
CA PHE A 350 -18.25 -5.91 -2.16
C PHE A 350 -17.78 -4.60 -1.52
N MET A 351 -17.84 -3.47 -2.26
CA MET A 351 -17.47 -2.15 -1.72
C MET A 351 -18.32 -1.79 -0.48
N GLN A 352 -19.65 -2.04 -0.54
CA GLN A 352 -20.54 -1.84 0.59
C GLN A 352 -20.22 -2.72 1.79
N TYR A 353 -19.74 -3.94 1.55
CA TYR A 353 -19.37 -4.86 2.63
C TYR A 353 -18.09 -4.47 3.33
N ILE A 354 -17.03 -4.14 2.59
CA ILE A 354 -15.69 -3.91 3.18
C ILE A 354 -15.60 -2.64 4.03
N ILE A 355 -16.51 -1.67 3.87
CA ILE A 355 -16.59 -0.47 4.75
C ILE A 355 -17.27 -0.76 6.09
N THR A 356 -17.96 -1.89 6.24
CA THR A 356 -18.73 -2.19 7.45
C THR A 356 -17.84 -2.51 8.65
N LYS A 357 -18.41 -2.34 9.85
CA LYS A 357 -17.80 -2.80 11.11
C LYS A 357 -17.47 -4.29 11.08
N ASP A 358 -18.34 -5.14 10.52
CA ASP A 358 -18.15 -6.59 10.48
C ASP A 358 -16.86 -6.96 9.71
N ALA A 359 -16.66 -6.37 8.53
CA ALA A 359 -15.46 -6.59 7.74
C ALA A 359 -14.20 -6.07 8.46
N ALA A 360 -14.30 -4.89 9.08
CA ALA A 360 -13.20 -4.30 9.82
C ALA A 360 -12.84 -5.10 11.09
N ASP A 361 -13.83 -5.61 11.84
CA ASP A 361 -13.59 -6.49 12.99
C ASP A 361 -12.88 -7.79 12.58
N ILE A 362 -13.30 -8.41 11.45
CA ILE A 362 -12.64 -9.62 10.92
C ILE A 362 -11.19 -9.33 10.55
N TYR A 363 -10.93 -8.20 9.89
CA TYR A 363 -9.59 -7.80 9.48
C TYR A 363 -8.71 -7.47 10.70
N ALA A 364 -9.20 -6.67 11.63
CA ALA A 364 -8.50 -6.30 12.86
C ALA A 364 -8.17 -7.51 13.76
N ALA A 365 -9.05 -8.53 13.79
CA ALA A 365 -8.81 -9.76 14.53
C ALA A 365 -7.62 -10.59 14.01
N THR A 366 -7.06 -10.23 12.84
CA THR A 366 -5.81 -10.79 12.30
C THR A 366 -4.56 -9.99 12.67
N ASN A 367 -4.69 -8.98 13.52
CA ASN A 367 -3.67 -7.99 13.88
C ASN A 367 -3.31 -7.02 12.75
N SER A 368 -4.18 -6.90 11.74
CA SER A 368 -3.99 -5.99 10.61
C SER A 368 -4.52 -4.59 10.92
N GLY A 369 -3.84 -3.57 10.44
CA GLY A 369 -4.21 -2.17 10.61
C GLY A 369 -5.46 -1.81 9.81
N THR A 370 -6.42 -1.13 10.44
CA THR A 370 -7.62 -0.61 9.77
C THR A 370 -7.95 0.79 10.28
N PRO A 371 -8.35 1.73 9.40
CA PRO A 371 -8.77 3.07 9.80
C PRO A 371 -10.20 3.12 10.31
N ASN A 372 -10.92 2.00 10.33
CA ASN A 372 -12.32 1.94 10.69
C ASN A 372 -12.50 2.12 12.20
N LYS A 373 -12.98 3.29 12.61
CA LYS A 373 -13.17 3.66 14.03
C LYS A 373 -14.30 2.91 14.74
N LEU A 374 -15.09 2.11 14.01
CA LEU A 374 -16.13 1.25 14.58
C LEU A 374 -15.59 -0.08 15.09
N VAL A 375 -14.31 -0.39 14.84
CA VAL A 375 -13.65 -1.61 15.33
C VAL A 375 -13.71 -1.69 16.85
N ASP A 376 -14.05 -2.86 17.33
CA ASP A 376 -13.91 -3.20 18.75
C ASP A 376 -12.44 -3.58 19.03
N SER A 377 -11.67 -2.65 19.61
CA SER A 377 -10.25 -2.86 19.92
C SER A 377 -10.00 -4.07 20.83
N SER A 378 -11.00 -4.50 21.64
CA SER A 378 -10.88 -5.70 22.46
C SER A 378 -10.73 -6.99 21.63
N LYS A 379 -11.14 -6.96 20.36
CA LYS A 379 -11.00 -8.06 19.41
C LYS A 379 -9.63 -8.14 18.74
N ILE A 380 -8.76 -7.14 18.93
CA ILE A 380 -7.40 -7.16 18.42
C ILE A 380 -6.54 -8.02 19.36
N PRO A 381 -6.08 -9.22 18.93
CA PRO A 381 -5.43 -10.17 19.87
C PRO A 381 -4.06 -9.68 20.33
N SER A 382 -3.25 -9.16 19.41
CA SER A 382 -1.86 -8.77 19.67
C SER A 382 -1.78 -7.47 20.47
N VAL A 383 -0.95 -7.46 21.51
CA VAL A 383 -0.62 -6.24 22.26
C VAL A 383 0.04 -5.21 21.38
N ILE A 384 0.84 -5.61 20.42
CA ILE A 384 1.50 -4.72 19.45
C ILE A 384 0.47 -4.10 18.51
N ALA A 385 -0.44 -4.91 17.94
CA ALA A 385 -1.47 -4.39 17.05
C ALA A 385 -2.41 -3.41 17.78
N ARG A 386 -2.72 -3.63 19.06
CA ARG A 386 -3.43 -2.64 19.88
C ARG A 386 -2.64 -1.36 20.07
N LYS A 387 -1.34 -1.45 20.39
CA LYS A 387 -0.46 -0.26 20.50
C LYS A 387 -0.43 0.55 19.21
N LEU A 388 -0.39 -0.11 18.05
CA LEU A 388 -0.45 0.55 16.74
C LEU A 388 -1.80 1.24 16.49
N HIS A 389 -2.89 0.54 16.80
CA HIS A 389 -4.23 1.12 16.73
C HIS A 389 -4.34 2.36 17.63
N ASP A 390 -3.89 2.27 18.88
CA ASP A 390 -3.91 3.38 19.84
C ASP A 390 -3.04 4.55 19.38
N GLN A 391 -1.89 4.27 18.74
CA GLN A 391 -1.02 5.31 18.17
C GLN A 391 -1.73 6.13 17.08
N ILE A 392 -2.46 5.46 16.18
CA ILE A 392 -3.24 6.12 15.13
C ILE A 392 -4.44 6.87 15.74
N ALA A 393 -5.17 6.23 16.65
CA ALA A 393 -6.38 6.77 17.25
C ALA A 393 -6.12 7.99 18.14
N SER A 394 -4.96 8.05 18.81
CA SER A 394 -4.55 9.13 19.69
C SER A 394 -3.74 10.23 18.99
N ALA A 395 -3.42 10.07 17.71
CA ALA A 395 -2.60 11.03 16.97
C ALA A 395 -3.30 12.39 16.87
N THR A 396 -2.66 13.44 17.40
CA THR A 396 -3.14 14.82 17.27
C THR A 396 -2.91 15.37 15.87
N VAL A 397 -1.85 14.89 15.20
CA VAL A 397 -1.52 15.17 13.80
C VAL A 397 -1.21 13.85 13.13
N PHE A 398 -1.98 13.51 12.11
CA PHE A 398 -1.71 12.40 11.20
C PHE A 398 -1.43 12.97 9.81
N LEU A 399 -0.28 12.63 9.24
CA LEU A 399 0.13 13.01 7.90
C LEU A 399 0.14 11.74 7.04
N PHE A 400 -0.58 11.77 5.94
CA PHE A 400 -0.51 10.66 5.00
C PHE A 400 0.85 10.69 4.30
N ASP A 401 1.36 9.51 3.95
CA ASP A 401 2.59 9.32 3.19
C ASP A 401 2.68 10.31 2.03
N GLY A 402 3.71 11.15 2.06
CA GLY A 402 3.84 12.27 1.14
C GLY A 402 4.13 11.81 -0.27
N SER A 403 4.98 10.81 -0.42
CA SER A 403 5.32 10.23 -1.71
C SER A 403 4.10 9.59 -2.38
N ASP A 404 3.18 9.02 -1.59
CA ASP A 404 1.91 8.45 -2.06
C ASP A 404 0.87 9.52 -2.44
N LEU A 405 0.97 10.72 -1.85
CA LEU A 405 0.13 11.87 -2.21
C LEU A 405 0.60 12.58 -3.47
N ALA A 406 1.90 12.53 -3.77
CA ALA A 406 2.51 13.20 -4.90
C ALA A 406 2.11 12.55 -6.24
N PRO A 407 2.24 13.28 -7.38
CA PRO A 407 2.13 12.66 -8.70
C PRO A 407 3.05 11.44 -8.81
N SER A 408 2.55 10.34 -9.42
CA SER A 408 3.25 9.05 -9.43
C SER A 408 4.66 9.12 -10.03
N ALA A 409 4.86 9.95 -11.05
CA ALA A 409 6.18 10.12 -11.66
C ALA A 409 7.20 10.75 -10.70
N LEU A 410 6.76 11.57 -9.73
CA LEU A 410 7.61 12.12 -8.69
C LEU A 410 7.74 11.16 -7.51
N GLY A 411 6.66 10.97 -6.75
CA GLY A 411 6.67 10.24 -5.48
C GLY A 411 6.79 8.73 -5.62
N GLY A 412 6.39 8.15 -6.76
CA GLY A 412 6.47 6.71 -7.02
C GLY A 412 7.71 6.25 -7.80
N ASP A 413 8.54 7.18 -8.27
CA ASP A 413 9.69 6.85 -9.11
C ASP A 413 10.88 7.78 -8.86
N PHE A 414 10.78 9.08 -9.20
CA PHE A 414 11.93 9.98 -9.16
C PHE A 414 12.46 10.23 -7.75
N GLU A 415 11.58 10.40 -6.76
CA GLU A 415 11.95 10.60 -5.36
C GLU A 415 12.68 9.37 -4.80
N PHE A 416 12.24 8.16 -5.18
CA PHE A 416 12.92 6.91 -4.79
C PHE A 416 14.37 6.89 -5.24
N THR A 417 14.60 7.18 -6.52
CA THR A 417 15.94 7.18 -7.10
C THR A 417 16.81 8.31 -6.56
N ALA A 418 16.23 9.49 -6.31
CA ALA A 418 16.94 10.63 -5.74
C ALA A 418 17.40 10.36 -4.30
N LEU A 419 16.56 9.72 -3.47
CA LEU A 419 16.94 9.35 -2.11
C LEU A 419 17.94 8.18 -2.09
N GLN A 420 17.85 7.21 -3.00
CA GLN A 420 18.89 6.18 -3.18
C GLN A 420 20.24 6.80 -3.56
N ASP A 421 20.23 7.81 -4.42
CA ASP A 421 21.44 8.58 -4.75
C ASP A 421 21.98 9.31 -3.52
N LEU A 422 21.13 9.96 -2.71
CA LEU A 422 21.54 10.62 -1.47
C LEU A 422 22.12 9.64 -0.43
N VAL A 423 21.57 8.42 -0.32
CA VAL A 423 22.12 7.36 0.56
C VAL A 423 23.56 7.01 0.18
N THR A 424 23.88 7.00 -1.09
CA THR A 424 25.23 6.67 -1.57
C THR A 424 26.15 7.87 -1.67
N HIS A 425 25.61 9.08 -1.72
CA HIS A 425 26.33 10.35 -1.78
C HIS A 425 25.81 11.33 -0.71
N PRO A 426 26.03 11.06 0.58
CA PRO A 426 25.37 11.79 1.69
C PRO A 426 25.80 13.26 1.81
N ASN A 427 26.82 13.69 1.10
CA ASN A 427 27.27 15.09 1.09
C ASN A 427 26.57 15.95 0.02
N ASP A 428 25.73 15.33 -0.84
CA ASP A 428 25.17 15.97 -2.03
C ASP A 428 23.74 16.51 -1.83
N VAL A 429 23.38 16.89 -0.60
CA VAL A 429 22.03 17.36 -0.24
C VAL A 429 21.53 18.47 -1.19
N ASP A 430 22.37 19.47 -1.47
CA ASP A 430 21.98 20.59 -2.33
C ASP A 430 21.73 20.17 -3.79
N ARG A 431 22.53 19.24 -4.30
CA ARG A 431 22.36 18.68 -5.64
C ARG A 431 21.06 17.90 -5.72
N ILE A 432 20.80 17.01 -4.76
CA ILE A 432 19.60 16.19 -4.73
C ILE A 432 18.34 17.04 -4.56
N ALA A 433 18.35 18.02 -3.65
CA ALA A 433 17.25 18.96 -3.48
C ALA A 433 16.95 19.72 -4.78
N GLY A 434 17.98 20.17 -5.49
CA GLY A 434 17.85 20.85 -6.79
C GLY A 434 17.31 19.95 -7.90
N GLN A 435 17.66 18.67 -7.92
CA GLN A 435 17.13 17.70 -8.87
C GLN A 435 15.65 17.39 -8.60
N LEU A 436 15.27 17.15 -7.33
CA LEU A 436 13.89 16.95 -6.91
C LEU A 436 13.02 18.17 -7.27
N GLU A 437 13.51 19.38 -6.98
CA GLU A 437 12.82 20.63 -7.34
C GLU A 437 12.62 20.76 -8.86
N SER A 438 13.67 20.47 -9.63
CA SER A 438 13.60 20.58 -11.10
C SER A 438 12.59 19.59 -11.69
N PHE A 439 12.53 18.38 -11.16
CA PHE A 439 11.56 17.37 -11.58
C PHE A 439 10.14 17.74 -11.14
N ALA A 440 9.96 18.14 -9.88
CA ALA A 440 8.67 18.49 -9.31
C ALA A 440 7.97 19.59 -10.13
N LYS A 441 8.71 20.62 -10.58
CA LYS A 441 8.17 21.67 -11.49
C LYS A 441 7.54 21.17 -12.78
N THR A 442 7.85 19.94 -13.18
CA THR A 442 7.29 19.34 -14.40
C THR A 442 6.21 18.31 -14.09
N ALA A 443 6.11 17.85 -12.84
CA ALA A 443 5.19 16.79 -12.42
C ALA A 443 3.84 17.32 -11.94
N TYR A 444 3.82 18.57 -11.40
CA TYR A 444 2.60 19.26 -10.97
C TYR A 444 2.11 20.25 -12.05
#